data_2cd0c99bef472072d4f2458284c6cf36
#
_entry.id   2cd0c99bef472072d4f2458284c6cf36
#
_cell.length_a   1.000
_cell.length_b   1.000
_cell.length_c   1.000
_cell.angle_alpha   90.00
_cell.angle_beta   90.00
_cell.angle_gamma   90.00
#
_symmetry.space_group_name_H-M   'P 1'
#
loop_
_entity.id
_entity.type
_entity.pdbx_description
1 polymer ?
#
loop_
_entity_poly.entity_id
_entity_poly.type
_entity_poly.pdbx_seq_one_letter_code
_entity_poly.pdbx_strand_id
1 'polypeptide(L)'
;MANNNEVIHQHIVPVCYLANFGIDGNKKRDSMLYFYNVQENKCGSSKAEKFPVIKYFYDIEELGEQKQIIEKMFSQIEGELATLLDDLLNVIIIDPNQRNDSSLQVDKRQLSAQFAMQITRTQAFRDYYKDIYQQIKDGFPYADIPQYSKTDFQRIHTSEILDFGMSNFYANLFSDWHWIFIINHTELPFITSDNPVIRIDHSKITNEPISAASPEATYFVPLSPTVAVEIFHKDILKNDLVFFDIYQIKNIAPYNKEIIKNCSRFLFSNKSFEALKYARDKINDET
;
A
#
# COMPACT_ATOMS: atom_id res chain seq x y z
N MET A 1 17.78 12.42 -33.22
CA MET A 1 16.71 13.14 -32.51
C MET A 1 16.19 12.14 -31.48
N ALA A 2 16.59 12.29 -30.25
CA ALA A 2 16.11 11.42 -29.16
C ALA A 2 14.60 11.69 -28.98
N ASN A 3 13.79 10.66 -29.12
CA ASN A 3 12.37 10.71 -28.77
C ASN A 3 12.32 10.83 -27.24
N ASN A 4 12.18 12.04 -26.75
CA ASN A 4 12.11 12.34 -25.32
C ASN A 4 10.70 12.02 -24.81
N ASN A 5 10.35 10.76 -24.72
CA ASN A 5 9.16 10.29 -23.99
C ASN A 5 9.51 10.07 -22.51
N GLU A 6 10.09 11.08 -21.85
CA GLU A 6 10.34 11.02 -20.43
C GLU A 6 9.04 11.07 -19.63
N VAL A 7 8.85 10.14 -18.71
CA VAL A 7 7.74 10.15 -17.76
C VAL A 7 8.10 11.05 -16.59
N ILE A 8 7.63 12.30 -16.64
CA ILE A 8 7.91 13.31 -15.61
C ILE A 8 7.18 12.98 -14.31
N HIS A 9 5.93 12.56 -14.41
CA HIS A 9 5.03 12.30 -13.31
C HIS A 9 4.95 10.80 -13.06
N GLN A 10 5.72 10.30 -12.11
CA GLN A 10 5.84 8.88 -11.81
C GLN A 10 4.89 8.48 -10.69
N HIS A 11 4.15 7.39 -10.89
CA HIS A 11 3.16 6.91 -9.93
C HIS A 11 3.82 6.08 -8.83
N ILE A 12 3.59 6.46 -7.57
CA ILE A 12 4.05 5.70 -6.40
C ILE A 12 3.02 4.66 -5.93
N VAL A 13 1.80 4.73 -6.46
CA VAL A 13 0.76 3.70 -6.33
C VAL A 13 0.19 3.42 -7.72
N PRO A 14 0.02 2.16 -8.13
CA PRO A 14 -0.51 1.81 -9.43
C PRO A 14 -1.89 2.39 -9.69
N VAL A 15 -2.10 2.96 -10.88
CA VAL A 15 -3.41 3.52 -11.25
C VAL A 15 -4.49 2.43 -11.29
N CYS A 16 -4.14 1.21 -11.73
CA CYS A 16 -5.06 0.07 -11.75
C CYS A 16 -5.54 -0.33 -10.35
N TYR A 17 -4.67 -0.22 -9.34
CA TYR A 17 -5.05 -0.44 -7.94
C TYR A 17 -6.00 0.67 -7.45
N LEU A 18 -5.66 1.94 -7.66
CA LEU A 18 -6.50 3.07 -7.23
C LEU A 18 -7.86 3.09 -7.91
N ALA A 19 -7.94 2.63 -9.16
CA ALA A 19 -9.19 2.56 -9.91
C ALA A 19 -10.26 1.68 -9.23
N ASN A 20 -9.85 0.69 -8.39
CA ASN A 20 -10.78 -0.11 -7.59
C ASN A 20 -11.51 0.71 -6.51
N PHE A 21 -11.02 1.90 -6.18
CA PHE A 21 -11.65 2.85 -5.25
C PHE A 21 -12.42 3.96 -5.98
N GLY A 22 -12.72 3.75 -7.26
CA GLY A 22 -13.51 4.68 -8.05
C GLY A 22 -14.96 4.81 -7.56
N ILE A 23 -15.54 6.02 -7.74
CA ILE A 23 -16.90 6.38 -7.27
C ILE A 23 -17.96 5.53 -7.97
N ASP A 24 -17.74 5.27 -9.26
CA ASP A 24 -18.68 4.58 -10.17
C ASP A 24 -18.40 3.07 -10.31
N GLY A 25 -17.41 2.55 -9.60
CA GLY A 25 -16.98 1.16 -9.72
C GLY A 25 -16.35 0.81 -11.08
N ASN A 26 -16.04 1.78 -11.91
CA ASN A 26 -15.61 1.62 -13.31
C ASN A 26 -14.10 1.35 -13.42
N LYS A 27 -13.44 0.70 -12.60
CA LYS A 27 -12.03 0.22 -12.56
C LYS A 27 -11.10 0.64 -13.74
N LYS A 28 -11.28 1.86 -14.31
CA LYS A 28 -10.50 2.40 -15.43
C LYS A 28 -9.53 3.46 -14.94
N ARG A 29 -8.49 3.74 -15.74
CA ARG A 29 -7.49 4.78 -15.44
C ARG A 29 -8.09 6.15 -15.17
N ASP A 30 -9.18 6.48 -15.82
CA ASP A 30 -9.90 7.75 -15.67
C ASP A 30 -11.04 7.72 -14.66
N SER A 31 -11.20 6.62 -13.91
CA SER A 31 -12.17 6.52 -12.80
C SER A 31 -12.00 7.68 -11.84
N MET A 32 -13.12 8.33 -11.52
CA MET A 32 -13.14 9.39 -10.51
C MET A 32 -13.11 8.78 -9.12
N LEU A 33 -12.30 9.34 -8.24
CA LEU A 33 -12.24 8.98 -6.82
C LEU A 33 -12.20 10.23 -5.95
N TYR A 34 -12.61 10.11 -4.71
CA TYR A 34 -12.40 11.16 -3.72
C TYR A 34 -11.01 11.03 -3.10
N PHE A 35 -10.39 12.18 -2.85
CA PHE A 35 -9.10 12.26 -2.16
C PHE A 35 -9.16 13.21 -0.97
N TYR A 36 -8.28 12.98 -0.01
CA TYR A 36 -7.96 13.91 1.06
C TYR A 36 -6.45 14.07 1.17
N ASN A 37 -5.97 15.31 0.97
CA ASN A 37 -4.57 15.68 1.19
C ASN A 37 -4.41 16.03 2.67
N VAL A 38 -3.76 15.14 3.44
CA VAL A 38 -3.60 15.30 4.89
C VAL A 38 -2.66 16.45 5.25
N GLN A 39 -1.71 16.78 4.38
CA GLN A 39 -0.76 17.88 4.62
C GLN A 39 -1.39 19.26 4.37
N GLU A 40 -2.24 19.36 3.37
CA GLU A 40 -2.91 20.62 3.00
C GLU A 40 -4.31 20.76 3.63
N ASN A 41 -4.78 19.72 4.34
CA ASN A 41 -6.15 19.62 4.89
C ASN A 41 -7.22 19.90 3.82
N LYS A 42 -7.06 19.33 2.62
CA LYS A 42 -7.89 19.61 1.46
C LYS A 42 -8.48 18.33 0.90
N CYS A 43 -9.78 18.29 0.70
CA CYS A 43 -10.47 17.20 0.02
C CYS A 43 -11.07 17.63 -1.32
N GLY A 44 -11.37 16.63 -2.15
CA GLY A 44 -11.97 16.84 -3.47
C GLY A 44 -12.15 15.53 -4.20
N SER A 45 -12.45 15.63 -5.49
CA SER A 45 -12.49 14.48 -6.38
C SER A 45 -11.59 14.70 -7.60
N SER A 46 -10.99 13.63 -8.12
CA SER A 46 -10.17 13.69 -9.33
C SER A 46 -10.04 12.29 -9.94
N LYS A 47 -9.49 12.21 -11.14
CA LYS A 47 -9.21 10.95 -11.80
C LYS A 47 -8.08 10.18 -11.10
N ALA A 48 -8.18 8.84 -11.03
CA ALA A 48 -7.16 7.97 -10.45
C ALA A 48 -5.78 8.21 -11.08
N GLU A 49 -5.69 8.40 -12.38
CA GLU A 49 -4.44 8.68 -13.12
C GLU A 49 -3.71 9.97 -12.70
N LYS A 50 -4.35 10.82 -11.90
CA LYS A 50 -3.73 12.06 -11.39
C LYS A 50 -3.00 11.85 -10.05
N PHE A 51 -3.12 10.66 -9.43
CA PHE A 51 -2.60 10.39 -8.08
C PHE A 51 -1.99 9.00 -7.94
N PRO A 52 -1.17 8.83 -6.90
CA PRO A 52 -0.22 9.81 -6.38
C PRO A 52 0.99 9.86 -7.31
N VAL A 53 1.35 11.06 -7.77
CA VAL A 53 2.49 11.25 -8.67
C VAL A 53 3.53 12.16 -8.05
N ILE A 54 4.80 11.79 -8.22
CA ILE A 54 5.96 12.60 -7.84
C ILE A 54 6.87 12.74 -9.07
N LYS A 55 7.36 13.96 -9.28
CA LYS A 55 8.25 14.23 -10.43
C LYS A 55 9.58 13.51 -10.24
N TYR A 56 9.97 12.74 -11.27
CA TYR A 56 11.28 12.08 -11.36
C TYR A 56 11.63 11.27 -10.11
N PHE A 57 10.60 10.63 -9.51
CA PHE A 57 10.75 9.96 -8.21
C PHE A 57 11.75 8.81 -8.26
N TYR A 58 11.75 8.04 -9.34
CA TYR A 58 12.62 6.88 -9.53
C TYR A 58 13.79 7.14 -10.48
N ASP A 59 13.96 8.37 -10.96
CA ASP A 59 15.02 8.66 -11.92
C ASP A 59 16.39 8.49 -11.27
N ILE A 60 17.30 7.82 -12.01
CA ILE A 60 18.69 7.60 -11.63
C ILE A 60 19.55 8.32 -12.68
N GLU A 61 19.88 9.58 -12.42
CA GLU A 61 20.57 10.45 -13.39
C GLU A 61 21.89 9.87 -13.88
N GLU A 62 22.58 9.09 -13.04
CA GLU A 62 23.85 8.44 -13.35
C GLU A 62 23.73 7.39 -14.46
N LEU A 63 22.53 6.87 -14.71
CA LEU A 63 22.28 5.89 -15.77
C LEU A 63 22.00 6.53 -17.14
N GLY A 64 22.05 7.84 -17.26
CA GLY A 64 21.89 8.56 -18.53
C GLY A 64 20.60 8.18 -19.27
N GLU A 65 20.72 7.53 -20.43
CA GLU A 65 19.56 7.11 -21.24
C GLU A 65 18.66 6.08 -20.54
N GLN A 66 19.17 5.37 -19.53
CA GLN A 66 18.44 4.37 -18.73
C GLN A 66 17.95 4.94 -17.40
N LYS A 67 18.01 6.24 -17.17
CA LYS A 67 17.61 6.85 -15.89
C LYS A 67 16.20 6.48 -15.41
N GLN A 68 15.30 6.14 -16.32
CA GLN A 68 13.91 5.73 -16.02
C GLN A 68 13.67 4.22 -16.08
N ILE A 69 14.70 3.41 -15.82
CA ILE A 69 14.61 1.95 -15.87
C ILE A 69 13.57 1.41 -14.87
N ILE A 70 13.47 2.00 -13.68
CA ILE A 70 12.50 1.61 -12.65
C ILE A 70 11.07 1.90 -13.10
N GLU A 71 10.80 3.07 -13.68
CA GLU A 71 9.48 3.42 -14.20
C GLU A 71 9.03 2.45 -15.30
N LYS A 72 9.93 2.08 -16.20
CA LYS A 72 9.67 1.08 -17.25
C LYS A 72 9.35 -0.30 -16.65
N MET A 73 10.10 -0.71 -15.63
CA MET A 73 9.87 -1.96 -14.92
C MET A 73 8.49 -1.96 -14.25
N PHE A 74 8.12 -0.92 -13.52
CA PHE A 74 6.82 -0.82 -12.88
C PHE A 74 5.67 -0.80 -13.88
N SER A 75 5.83 -0.14 -15.02
CA SER A 75 4.80 -0.13 -16.07
C SER A 75 4.47 -1.53 -16.61
N GLN A 76 5.45 -2.44 -16.67
CA GLN A 76 5.23 -3.84 -17.06
C GLN A 76 4.49 -4.61 -15.97
N ILE A 77 4.92 -4.46 -14.72
CA ILE A 77 4.37 -5.16 -13.56
C ILE A 77 2.92 -4.73 -13.26
N GLU A 78 2.57 -3.47 -13.49
CA GLU A 78 1.22 -2.95 -13.27
C GLU A 78 0.17 -3.60 -14.17
N GLY A 79 0.55 -4.06 -15.37
CA GLY A 79 -0.35 -4.81 -16.25
C GLY A 79 -0.74 -6.16 -15.64
N GLU A 80 0.21 -6.86 -15.04
CA GLU A 80 -0.03 -8.14 -14.34
C GLU A 80 -0.90 -7.93 -13.10
N LEU A 81 -0.60 -6.89 -12.31
CA LEU A 81 -1.37 -6.55 -11.11
C LEU A 81 -2.84 -6.27 -11.44
N ALA A 82 -3.11 -5.54 -12.53
CA ALA A 82 -4.49 -5.25 -12.95
C ALA A 82 -5.30 -6.53 -13.19
N THR A 83 -4.73 -7.49 -13.89
CA THR A 83 -5.36 -8.78 -14.16
C THR A 83 -5.57 -9.58 -12.86
N LEU A 84 -4.54 -9.68 -12.03
CA LEU A 84 -4.62 -10.41 -10.75
C LEU A 84 -5.70 -9.84 -9.82
N LEU A 85 -5.80 -8.51 -9.74
CA LEU A 85 -6.81 -7.86 -8.89
C LEU A 85 -8.22 -8.03 -9.46
N ASP A 86 -8.40 -7.96 -10.77
CA ASP A 86 -9.70 -8.15 -11.39
C ASP A 86 -10.18 -9.59 -11.21
N ASP A 87 -9.33 -10.58 -11.44
CA ASP A 87 -9.65 -11.99 -11.25
C ASP A 87 -10.02 -12.26 -9.79
N LEU A 88 -9.18 -11.80 -8.85
CA LEU A 88 -9.42 -11.97 -7.42
C LEU A 88 -10.73 -11.32 -6.95
N LEU A 89 -10.95 -10.04 -7.29
CA LEU A 89 -12.13 -9.31 -6.84
C LEU A 89 -13.40 -9.86 -7.46
N ASN A 90 -13.37 -10.30 -8.72
CA ASN A 90 -14.52 -10.92 -9.37
C ASN A 90 -14.92 -12.22 -8.66
N VAL A 91 -13.97 -13.11 -8.35
CA VAL A 91 -14.27 -14.35 -7.63
C VAL A 91 -14.83 -14.06 -6.23
N ILE A 92 -14.24 -13.12 -5.47
CA ILE A 92 -14.66 -12.81 -4.11
C ILE A 92 -16.07 -12.19 -4.08
N ILE A 93 -16.42 -11.35 -5.05
CA ILE A 93 -17.67 -10.57 -5.04
C ILE A 93 -18.83 -11.38 -5.63
N ILE A 94 -18.60 -12.16 -6.70
CA ILE A 94 -19.68 -12.73 -7.52
C ILE A 94 -20.41 -13.89 -6.83
N ASP A 95 -19.66 -14.77 -6.13
CA ASP A 95 -20.30 -15.96 -5.54
C ASP A 95 -19.77 -16.28 -4.14
N PRO A 96 -20.52 -15.88 -3.08
CA PRO A 96 -20.18 -16.23 -1.70
C PRO A 96 -20.05 -17.73 -1.45
N ASN A 97 -20.74 -18.59 -2.24
CA ASN A 97 -20.68 -20.04 -2.06
C ASN A 97 -19.40 -20.63 -2.64
N GLN A 98 -18.82 -20.01 -3.67
CA GLN A 98 -17.53 -20.44 -4.24
C GLN A 98 -16.32 -20.04 -3.39
N ARG A 99 -16.48 -19.12 -2.42
CA ARG A 99 -15.38 -18.70 -1.53
C ARG A 99 -14.80 -19.85 -0.69
N ASN A 100 -15.58 -20.88 -0.42
CA ASN A 100 -15.16 -22.08 0.33
C ASN A 100 -14.74 -23.24 -0.56
N ASP A 101 -14.74 -23.07 -1.88
CA ASP A 101 -14.33 -24.09 -2.81
C ASP A 101 -12.79 -24.07 -2.90
N SER A 102 -12.20 -25.26 -2.75
CA SER A 102 -10.75 -25.47 -2.98
C SER A 102 -10.29 -25.15 -4.42
N SER A 103 -11.25 -24.83 -5.30
CA SER A 103 -11.02 -24.32 -6.66
C SER A 103 -10.67 -22.83 -6.72
N LEU A 104 -10.79 -22.07 -5.62
CA LEU A 104 -10.35 -20.67 -5.58
C LEU A 104 -8.82 -20.61 -5.73
N GLN A 105 -8.37 -20.56 -6.97
CA GLN A 105 -6.95 -20.41 -7.28
C GLN A 105 -6.55 -18.94 -7.16
N VAL A 106 -6.29 -18.51 -5.92
CA VAL A 106 -5.61 -17.23 -5.71
C VAL A 106 -4.13 -17.44 -6.00
N ASP A 107 -3.59 -16.74 -6.98
CA ASP A 107 -2.14 -16.71 -7.17
C ASP A 107 -1.47 -15.88 -6.05
N LYS A 108 -1.44 -16.50 -4.87
CA LYS A 108 -0.89 -15.91 -3.65
C LYS A 108 0.56 -15.48 -3.83
N ARG A 109 1.34 -16.25 -4.60
CA ARG A 109 2.76 -15.94 -4.82
C ARG A 109 2.91 -14.66 -5.65
N GLN A 110 2.15 -14.53 -6.73
CA GLN A 110 2.21 -13.32 -7.56
C GLN A 110 1.68 -12.11 -6.80
N LEU A 111 0.55 -12.23 -6.09
CA LEU A 111 0.03 -11.15 -5.26
C LEU A 111 0.99 -10.75 -4.13
N SER A 112 1.68 -11.72 -3.51
CA SER A 112 2.73 -11.44 -2.51
C SER A 112 3.86 -10.59 -3.09
N ALA A 113 4.31 -10.90 -4.29
CA ALA A 113 5.33 -10.11 -4.99
C ALA A 113 4.84 -8.69 -5.30
N GLN A 114 3.59 -8.55 -5.75
CA GLN A 114 2.97 -7.25 -6.04
C GLN A 114 2.83 -6.39 -4.77
N PHE A 115 2.38 -6.96 -3.67
CA PHE A 115 2.25 -6.22 -2.40
C PHE A 115 3.62 -5.85 -1.82
N ALA A 116 4.59 -6.75 -1.90
CA ALA A 116 5.97 -6.47 -1.50
C ALA A 116 6.57 -5.30 -2.29
N MET A 117 6.37 -5.31 -3.60
CA MET A 117 6.81 -4.24 -4.49
C MET A 117 6.07 -2.92 -4.17
N GLN A 118 4.79 -2.99 -3.80
CA GLN A 118 4.03 -1.82 -3.39
C GLN A 118 4.56 -1.21 -2.09
N ILE A 119 5.12 -1.97 -1.16
CA ILE A 119 5.81 -1.43 0.02
C ILE A 119 7.02 -0.61 -0.43
N THR A 120 7.91 -1.22 -1.21
CA THR A 120 9.22 -0.66 -1.53
C THR A 120 9.16 0.54 -2.48
N ARG A 121 8.09 0.71 -3.26
CA ARG A 121 7.96 1.80 -4.22
C ARG A 121 7.47 3.15 -3.63
N THR A 122 7.07 3.19 -2.36
CA THR A 122 6.40 4.34 -1.75
C THR A 122 7.35 5.42 -1.23
N GLN A 123 6.80 6.63 -1.00
CA GLN A 123 7.51 7.69 -0.27
C GLN A 123 7.78 7.26 1.18
N ALA A 124 6.84 6.54 1.81
CA ALA A 124 7.00 6.04 3.17
C ALA A 124 8.24 5.13 3.30
N PHE A 125 8.49 4.27 2.31
CA PHE A 125 9.67 3.42 2.31
C PHE A 125 10.97 4.21 2.15
N ARG A 126 10.99 5.27 1.31
CA ARG A 126 12.13 6.18 1.22
C ARG A 126 12.38 6.93 2.53
N ASP A 127 11.31 7.37 3.20
CA ASP A 127 11.42 8.09 4.46
C ASP A 127 11.90 7.17 5.59
N TYR A 128 11.57 5.88 5.57
CA TYR A 128 12.10 4.88 6.49
C TYR A 128 13.63 4.87 6.53
N TYR A 129 14.33 4.99 5.39
CA TYR A 129 15.79 5.10 5.39
C TYR A 129 16.31 6.38 6.03
N LYS A 130 15.58 7.48 5.91
CA LYS A 130 15.92 8.74 6.59
C LYS A 130 15.78 8.60 8.10
N ASP A 131 14.71 7.92 8.54
CA ASP A 131 14.45 7.70 9.96
C ASP A 131 15.52 6.78 10.58
N ILE A 132 15.91 5.70 9.92
CA ILE A 132 17.03 4.85 10.34
C ILE A 132 18.32 5.65 10.42
N TYR A 133 18.63 6.42 9.38
CA TYR A 133 19.83 7.26 9.38
C TYR A 133 19.83 8.24 10.56
N GLN A 134 18.69 8.88 10.83
CA GLN A 134 18.58 9.81 11.97
C GLN A 134 18.75 9.07 13.31
N GLN A 135 18.14 7.90 13.48
CA GLN A 135 18.30 7.09 14.70
C GLN A 135 19.76 6.68 14.93
N ILE A 136 20.47 6.28 13.86
CA ILE A 136 21.90 5.96 13.96
C ILE A 136 22.68 7.19 14.40
N LYS A 137 22.42 8.34 13.81
CA LYS A 137 23.10 9.60 14.13
C LYS A 137 22.87 10.03 15.58
N ASP A 138 21.65 9.89 16.05
CA ASP A 138 21.26 10.24 17.42
C ASP A 138 21.83 9.25 18.44
N GLY A 139 21.91 7.96 18.09
CA GLY A 139 22.49 6.91 18.91
C GLY A 139 24.03 6.97 19.01
N PHE A 140 24.68 7.56 18.03
CA PHE A 140 26.15 7.67 17.97
C PHE A 140 26.61 9.13 17.72
N PRO A 141 26.34 10.06 18.65
CA PRO A 141 26.56 11.50 18.42
C PRO A 141 28.02 11.89 18.24
N TYR A 142 28.96 11.02 18.62
CA TYR A 142 30.42 11.27 18.47
C TYR A 142 31.04 10.53 17.27
N ALA A 143 30.24 9.74 16.53
CA ALA A 143 30.73 9.08 15.33
C ALA A 143 30.77 10.07 14.14
N ASP A 144 31.77 9.93 13.30
CA ASP A 144 31.84 10.67 12.02
C ASP A 144 30.93 9.98 10.99
N ILE A 145 29.63 10.29 11.07
CA ILE A 145 28.60 9.74 10.17
C ILE A 145 28.46 10.69 8.98
N PRO A 146 28.62 10.20 7.74
CA PRO A 146 28.46 11.01 6.55
C PRO A 146 27.11 11.75 6.51
N GLN A 147 27.11 12.99 6.03
CA GLN A 147 25.87 13.75 5.82
C GLN A 147 25.22 13.29 4.52
N TYR A 148 24.00 12.76 4.60
CA TYR A 148 23.23 12.36 3.43
C TYR A 148 22.27 13.45 2.99
N SER A 149 22.31 13.75 1.69
CA SER A 149 21.40 14.69 1.01
C SER A 149 20.09 13.99 0.61
N LYS A 150 19.12 14.76 0.13
CA LYS A 150 17.90 14.22 -0.47
C LYS A 150 18.22 13.30 -1.66
N THR A 151 19.21 13.62 -2.45
CA THR A 151 19.65 12.80 -3.60
C THR A 151 20.26 11.49 -3.14
N ASP A 152 21.02 11.47 -2.04
CA ASP A 152 21.59 10.22 -1.52
C ASP A 152 20.47 9.26 -1.05
N PHE A 153 19.45 9.76 -0.39
CA PHE A 153 18.28 8.94 -0.02
C PHE A 153 17.49 8.47 -1.26
N GLN A 154 17.44 9.25 -2.32
CA GLN A 154 16.87 8.79 -3.59
C GLN A 154 17.69 7.64 -4.17
N ARG A 155 19.03 7.75 -4.19
CA ARG A 155 19.93 6.67 -4.65
C ARG A 155 19.79 5.41 -3.81
N ILE A 156 19.79 5.52 -2.49
CA ILE A 156 19.59 4.38 -1.59
C ILE A 156 18.28 3.68 -1.94
N HIS A 157 17.18 4.42 -2.03
CA HIS A 157 15.86 3.88 -2.34
C HIS A 157 15.81 3.22 -3.73
N THR A 158 16.34 3.87 -4.76
CA THR A 158 16.34 3.32 -6.12
C THR A 158 17.24 2.10 -6.29
N SER A 159 18.38 2.07 -5.58
CA SER A 159 19.23 0.88 -5.52
C SER A 159 18.51 -0.29 -4.88
N GLU A 160 17.82 -0.07 -3.77
CA GLU A 160 17.03 -1.13 -3.09
C GLU A 160 15.92 -1.69 -3.99
N ILE A 161 15.24 -0.84 -4.77
CA ILE A 161 14.24 -1.29 -5.74
C ILE A 161 14.89 -2.19 -6.80
N LEU A 162 16.06 -1.82 -7.32
CA LEU A 162 16.77 -2.58 -8.36
C LEU A 162 17.37 -3.88 -7.82
N ASP A 163 17.82 -3.91 -6.58
CA ASP A 163 18.40 -5.09 -5.95
C ASP A 163 17.32 -6.12 -5.54
N PHE A 164 16.06 -5.71 -5.48
CA PHE A 164 14.93 -6.52 -5.04
C PHE A 164 15.09 -7.15 -3.64
N GLY A 165 16.04 -6.71 -2.83
CA GLY A 165 16.32 -7.32 -1.53
C GLY A 165 15.13 -7.32 -0.60
N MET A 166 14.59 -6.14 -0.30
CA MET A 166 13.41 -5.99 0.55
C MET A 166 12.13 -6.47 -0.12
N SER A 167 11.98 -6.28 -1.43
CA SER A 167 10.82 -6.81 -2.17
C SER A 167 10.77 -8.34 -2.08
N ASN A 168 11.90 -9.03 -2.28
CA ASN A 168 11.97 -10.48 -2.14
C ASN A 168 11.73 -10.94 -0.69
N PHE A 169 12.24 -10.20 0.29
CA PHE A 169 12.00 -10.49 1.69
C PHE A 169 10.50 -10.47 2.01
N TYR A 170 9.80 -9.38 1.67
CA TYR A 170 8.36 -9.27 1.90
C TYR A 170 7.54 -10.23 1.05
N ALA A 171 7.93 -10.49 -0.20
CA ALA A 171 7.24 -11.45 -1.06
C ALA A 171 7.27 -12.87 -0.48
N ASN A 172 8.43 -13.30 0.02
CA ASN A 172 8.57 -14.60 0.69
C ASN A 172 7.77 -14.64 1.99
N LEU A 173 7.84 -13.56 2.80
CA LEU A 173 7.08 -13.44 4.03
C LEU A 173 5.58 -13.59 3.78
N PHE A 174 5.02 -12.83 2.86
CA PHE A 174 3.59 -12.86 2.54
C PHE A 174 3.17 -14.17 1.90
N SER A 175 4.01 -14.79 1.09
CA SER A 175 3.73 -16.09 0.50
C SER A 175 3.69 -17.23 1.53
N ASP A 176 4.50 -17.15 2.59
CA ASP A 176 4.56 -18.12 3.68
C ASP A 176 3.50 -17.91 4.77
N TRP A 177 3.01 -16.67 4.93
CA TRP A 177 2.03 -16.29 5.94
C TRP A 177 0.60 -16.57 5.49
N HIS A 178 -0.36 -16.67 6.42
CA HIS A 178 -1.76 -16.96 6.16
C HIS A 178 -2.55 -15.68 5.86
N TRP A 179 -3.48 -15.77 4.92
CA TRP A 179 -4.28 -14.63 4.46
C TRP A 179 -5.74 -14.76 4.88
N ILE A 180 -6.30 -13.66 5.39
CA ILE A 180 -7.73 -13.49 5.60
C ILE A 180 -8.24 -12.44 4.60
N PHE A 181 -9.18 -12.83 3.76
CA PHE A 181 -9.94 -11.88 2.95
C PHE A 181 -11.10 -11.34 3.77
N ILE A 182 -11.13 -10.05 3.96
CA ILE A 182 -12.15 -9.35 4.73
C ILE A 182 -13.16 -8.74 3.76
N ILE A 183 -14.43 -9.15 3.90
CA ILE A 183 -15.53 -8.69 3.07
C ILE A 183 -16.36 -7.71 3.88
N ASN A 184 -16.43 -6.49 3.43
CA ASN A 184 -17.12 -5.39 4.07
C ASN A 184 -18.53 -5.22 3.49
N HIS A 185 -19.55 -5.55 4.28
CA HIS A 185 -20.97 -5.36 3.96
C HIS A 185 -21.55 -4.09 4.60
N THR A 186 -20.72 -3.22 5.15
CA THR A 186 -21.16 -1.99 5.80
C THR A 186 -21.20 -0.80 4.83
N GLU A 187 -21.83 0.28 5.26
CA GLU A 187 -21.83 1.54 4.51
C GLU A 187 -20.51 2.31 4.60
N LEU A 188 -19.68 2.01 5.61
CA LEU A 188 -18.35 2.61 5.74
C LEU A 188 -17.37 1.85 4.84
N PRO A 189 -16.85 2.44 3.74
CA PRO A 189 -15.93 1.75 2.87
C PRO A 189 -14.56 1.58 3.53
N PHE A 190 -13.80 0.58 3.10
CA PHE A 190 -12.35 0.66 3.22
C PHE A 190 -11.83 1.84 2.43
N ILE A 191 -10.91 2.59 3.01
CA ILE A 191 -10.13 3.62 2.32
C ILE A 191 -8.74 3.09 2.01
N THR A 192 -8.04 3.76 1.09
CA THR A 192 -6.64 3.50 0.83
C THR A 192 -5.82 4.79 0.85
N SER A 193 -4.52 4.69 0.67
CA SER A 193 -3.61 5.83 0.72
C SER A 193 -2.47 5.73 -0.30
N ASP A 194 -1.58 6.70 -0.27
CA ASP A 194 -0.29 6.66 -0.95
C ASP A 194 0.73 5.68 -0.32
N ASN A 195 0.33 5.01 0.77
CA ASN A 195 1.01 3.87 1.37
C ASN A 195 -0.02 2.75 1.61
N PRO A 196 -0.40 1.98 0.57
CA PRO A 196 -1.57 1.10 0.63
C PRO A 196 -1.34 -0.23 1.36
N VAL A 197 -0.09 -0.67 1.50
CA VAL A 197 0.26 -1.87 2.27
C VAL A 197 0.81 -1.41 3.60
N ILE A 198 0.03 -1.58 4.65
CA ILE A 198 0.41 -1.13 5.99
C ILE A 198 0.71 -2.30 6.92
N ARG A 199 1.66 -2.09 7.81
CA ARG A 199 1.92 -2.99 8.92
C ARG A 199 1.11 -2.53 10.13
N ILE A 200 0.51 -3.49 10.83
CA ILE A 200 -0.20 -3.28 12.09
C ILE A 200 0.52 -4.08 13.18
N ASP A 201 1.00 -3.40 14.21
CA ASP A 201 1.67 -4.02 15.34
C ASP A 201 0.67 -4.23 16.48
N HIS A 202 0.51 -5.48 16.90
CA HIS A 202 -0.44 -5.87 17.96
C HIS A 202 0.20 -5.96 19.36
N SER A 203 1.51 -5.78 19.46
CA SER A 203 2.19 -5.81 20.76
C SER A 203 1.78 -4.60 21.61
N LYS A 204 1.18 -4.89 22.76
CA LYS A 204 0.86 -3.90 23.78
C LYS A 204 1.93 -3.82 24.89
N ILE A 205 3.01 -4.59 24.80
CA ILE A 205 3.79 -4.95 25.98
C ILE A 205 5.20 -4.35 25.98
N THR A 206 5.78 -4.02 24.85
CA THR A 206 7.15 -3.46 24.81
C THR A 206 7.22 -2.25 23.89
N ASN A 207 7.97 -1.22 24.31
CA ASN A 207 8.37 -0.08 23.45
C ASN A 207 9.51 -0.49 22.49
N GLU A 208 9.78 -1.78 22.33
CA GLU A 208 10.83 -2.27 21.45
C GLU A 208 10.32 -2.41 20.01
N PRO A 209 11.14 -2.09 19.02
CA PRO A 209 10.77 -2.27 17.62
C PRO A 209 10.46 -3.74 17.32
N ILE A 210 9.25 -4.01 16.85
CA ILE A 210 8.84 -5.34 16.42
C ILE A 210 9.46 -5.63 15.05
N SER A 211 10.07 -6.81 14.89
CA SER A 211 10.57 -7.27 13.60
C SER A 211 9.43 -7.34 12.57
N ALA A 212 9.72 -7.06 11.31
CA ALA A 212 8.77 -7.22 10.20
C ALA A 212 8.22 -8.66 10.09
N ALA A 213 8.99 -9.65 10.53
CA ALA A 213 8.62 -11.07 10.56
C ALA A 213 8.09 -11.55 11.93
N SER A 214 7.81 -10.63 12.87
CA SER A 214 7.26 -11.01 14.18
C SER A 214 5.84 -11.56 14.08
N PRO A 215 5.47 -12.59 14.85
CA PRO A 215 4.08 -13.05 14.97
C PRO A 215 3.10 -11.97 15.45
N GLU A 216 3.58 -10.93 16.10
CA GLU A 216 2.78 -9.81 16.60
C GLU A 216 2.50 -8.74 15.53
N ALA A 217 3.12 -8.85 14.36
CA ALA A 217 2.85 -7.98 13.23
C ALA A 217 1.85 -8.63 12.27
N THR A 218 0.92 -7.85 11.75
CA THR A 218 0.12 -8.21 10.57
C THR A 218 0.29 -7.18 9.49
N TYR A 219 -0.06 -7.55 8.25
CA TYR A 219 -0.06 -6.61 7.14
C TYR A 219 -1.46 -6.51 6.57
N PHE A 220 -1.93 -5.29 6.38
CA PHE A 220 -3.26 -5.01 5.88
C PHE A 220 -3.20 -4.30 4.53
N VAL A 221 -3.98 -4.78 3.57
CA VAL A 221 -4.05 -4.25 2.20
C VAL A 221 -5.52 -4.12 1.80
N PRO A 222 -6.10 -2.93 1.76
CA PRO A 222 -7.42 -2.73 1.16
C PRO A 222 -7.31 -2.91 -0.35
N LEU A 223 -8.16 -3.76 -0.93
CA LEU A 223 -8.16 -4.07 -2.37
C LEU A 223 -9.23 -3.30 -3.13
N SER A 224 -10.32 -2.97 -2.43
CA SER A 224 -11.44 -2.18 -2.90
C SER A 224 -12.20 -1.58 -1.70
N PRO A 225 -13.23 -0.75 -1.89
CA PRO A 225 -14.08 -0.28 -0.79
C PRO A 225 -14.76 -1.39 0.01
N THR A 226 -14.90 -2.58 -0.57
CA THR A 226 -15.62 -3.70 0.03
C THR A 226 -14.77 -4.91 0.33
N VAL A 227 -13.52 -4.95 -0.11
CA VAL A 227 -12.62 -6.10 0.08
C VAL A 227 -11.25 -5.63 0.54
N ALA A 228 -10.72 -6.31 1.55
CA ALA A 228 -9.34 -6.17 1.99
C ALA A 228 -8.72 -7.55 2.25
N VAL A 229 -7.40 -7.60 2.33
CA VAL A 229 -6.67 -8.76 2.83
C VAL A 229 -5.87 -8.37 4.05
N GLU A 230 -5.88 -9.23 5.07
CA GLU A 230 -4.99 -9.14 6.21
C GLU A 230 -4.11 -10.39 6.25
N ILE A 231 -2.80 -10.19 6.39
CA ILE A 231 -1.78 -11.22 6.29
C ILE A 231 -1.20 -11.43 7.68
N PHE A 232 -1.36 -12.65 8.21
CA PHE A 232 -0.97 -13.05 9.55
C PHE A 232 0.20 -14.01 9.53
N HIS A 233 1.03 -13.94 10.55
CA HIS A 233 2.04 -14.96 10.76
C HIS A 233 1.40 -16.36 10.83
N LYS A 234 2.02 -17.33 10.16
CA LYS A 234 1.48 -18.69 10.00
C LYS A 234 1.20 -19.43 11.31
N ASP A 235 1.87 -19.06 12.41
CA ASP A 235 1.65 -19.67 13.72
C ASP A 235 0.43 -19.11 14.44
N ILE A 236 -0.15 -17.99 13.97
CA ILE A 236 -1.33 -17.36 14.59
C ILE A 236 -2.62 -17.97 14.06
N LEU A 237 -2.68 -18.29 12.76
CA LEU A 237 -3.85 -18.87 12.12
C LEU A 237 -3.58 -20.33 11.76
N LYS A 238 -4.62 -21.18 11.89
CA LYS A 238 -4.54 -22.59 11.48
C LYS A 238 -4.75 -22.79 9.98
N ASN A 239 -5.53 -21.91 9.36
CA ASN A 239 -5.94 -22.04 7.96
C ASN A 239 -5.49 -20.81 7.17
N ASP A 240 -5.08 -21.05 5.94
CA ASP A 240 -4.78 -20.02 4.95
C ASP A 240 -6.01 -19.75 4.07
N LEU A 241 -6.05 -18.58 3.43
CA LEU A 241 -7.09 -18.15 2.49
C LEU A 241 -8.51 -18.24 3.10
N VAL A 242 -8.67 -17.70 4.30
CA VAL A 242 -9.96 -17.64 5.01
C VAL A 242 -10.73 -16.39 4.60
N PHE A 243 -12.07 -16.50 4.53
CA PHE A 243 -12.97 -15.37 4.30
C PHE A 243 -13.66 -14.95 5.59
N PHE A 244 -13.71 -13.64 5.84
CA PHE A 244 -14.34 -13.06 7.02
C PHE A 244 -15.27 -11.91 6.62
N ASP A 245 -16.57 -12.08 6.88
CA ASP A 245 -17.59 -11.10 6.55
C ASP A 245 -17.83 -10.13 7.71
N ILE A 246 -17.77 -8.83 7.45
CA ILE A 246 -18.01 -7.75 8.43
C ILE A 246 -19.30 -7.01 8.10
N TYR A 247 -20.21 -6.97 9.08
CA TYR A 247 -21.52 -6.31 8.99
C TYR A 247 -21.66 -5.09 9.92
N GLN A 248 -20.62 -4.75 10.68
CA GLN A 248 -20.67 -3.65 11.65
C GLN A 248 -19.56 -2.63 11.39
N ILE A 249 -19.95 -1.37 11.29
CA ILE A 249 -19.03 -0.22 11.02
C ILE A 249 -17.88 -0.18 12.05
N LYS A 250 -18.16 -0.47 13.32
CA LYS A 250 -17.12 -0.46 14.37
C LYS A 250 -15.95 -1.40 14.11
N ASN A 251 -16.13 -2.41 13.27
CA ASN A 251 -15.08 -3.37 12.91
C ASN A 251 -14.29 -2.93 11.66
N ILE A 252 -14.80 -1.97 10.88
CA ILE A 252 -14.09 -1.36 9.73
C ILE A 252 -13.25 -0.14 10.17
N ALA A 253 -13.78 0.65 11.10
CA ALA A 253 -13.15 1.89 11.54
C ALA A 253 -11.69 1.73 12.02
N PRO A 254 -11.30 0.67 12.77
CA PRO A 254 -9.91 0.44 13.18
C PRO A 254 -8.96 0.30 12.00
N TYR A 255 -9.34 -0.43 10.94
CA TYR A 255 -8.52 -0.58 9.74
C TYR A 255 -8.31 0.77 9.03
N ASN A 256 -9.38 1.53 8.85
CA ASN A 256 -9.29 2.86 8.26
C ASN A 256 -8.42 3.81 9.11
N LYS A 257 -8.49 3.70 10.44
CA LYS A 257 -7.62 4.46 11.36
C LYS A 257 -6.14 4.13 11.12
N GLU A 258 -5.79 2.87 10.94
CA GLU A 258 -4.42 2.47 10.66
C GLU A 258 -3.96 2.96 9.27
N ILE A 259 -4.82 2.93 8.24
CA ILE A 259 -4.51 3.55 6.93
C ILE A 259 -4.23 5.05 7.08
N ILE A 260 -5.04 5.77 7.86
CA ILE A 260 -4.87 7.22 8.10
C ILE A 260 -3.53 7.51 8.78
N LYS A 261 -3.15 6.73 9.79
CA LYS A 261 -1.89 6.89 10.52
C LYS A 261 -0.66 6.67 9.63
N ASN A 262 -0.75 5.73 8.69
CA ASN A 262 0.35 5.34 7.82
C ASN A 262 0.36 6.11 6.48
N CYS A 263 -0.55 7.04 6.27
CA CYS A 263 -0.63 7.88 5.08
C CYS A 263 0.46 8.95 5.09
N SER A 264 1.19 9.10 3.98
CA SER A 264 2.19 10.18 3.84
C SER A 264 1.56 11.51 3.43
N ARG A 265 0.64 11.48 2.44
CA ARG A 265 0.02 12.70 1.91
C ARG A 265 -1.43 12.53 1.46
N PHE A 266 -1.78 11.42 0.80
CA PHE A 266 -3.08 11.27 0.17
C PHE A 266 -3.84 10.05 0.67
N LEU A 267 -5.08 10.27 1.10
CA LEU A 267 -6.09 9.22 1.29
C LEU A 267 -7.03 9.19 0.08
N PHE A 268 -7.55 8.00 -0.24
CA PHE A 268 -8.46 7.79 -1.37
C PHE A 268 -9.66 6.95 -0.97
N SER A 269 -10.84 7.27 -1.54
CA SER A 269 -12.10 6.60 -1.26
C SER A 269 -13.08 6.74 -2.41
N ASN A 270 -14.05 5.82 -2.48
CA ASN A 270 -15.23 5.94 -3.35
C ASN A 270 -16.32 6.82 -2.73
N LYS A 271 -16.18 7.26 -1.48
CA LYS A 271 -17.09 8.19 -0.80
C LYS A 271 -16.36 9.47 -0.41
N SER A 272 -17.10 10.58 -0.40
CA SER A 272 -16.57 11.89 0.00
C SER A 272 -15.99 11.84 1.41
N PHE A 273 -14.81 12.43 1.61
CA PHE A 273 -14.20 12.56 2.92
C PHE A 273 -14.96 13.53 3.84
N GLU A 274 -15.78 14.42 3.31
CA GLU A 274 -16.69 15.23 4.12
C GLU A 274 -17.73 14.35 4.83
N ALA A 275 -18.25 13.32 4.15
CA ALA A 275 -19.14 12.33 4.75
C ALA A 275 -18.40 11.40 5.73
N LEU A 276 -17.12 11.12 5.50
CA LEU A 276 -16.26 10.32 6.38
C LEU A 276 -15.70 11.12 7.57
N LYS A 277 -15.72 12.45 7.51
CA LYS A 277 -15.24 13.34 8.58
C LYS A 277 -15.99 13.11 9.89
N TYR A 278 -17.26 12.81 9.83
CA TYR A 278 -18.07 12.44 11.00
C TYR A 278 -17.57 11.17 11.69
N ALA A 279 -17.05 10.21 10.92
CA ALA A 279 -16.43 9.00 11.48
C ALA A 279 -15.07 9.29 12.12
N ARG A 280 -14.30 10.22 11.56
CA ARG A 280 -12.99 10.64 12.07
C ARG A 280 -13.11 11.41 13.38
N ASP A 281 -14.06 12.32 13.48
CA ASP A 281 -14.26 13.11 14.70
C ASP A 281 -14.67 12.22 15.87
N LYS A 282 -15.52 11.19 15.63
CA LYS A 282 -15.85 10.17 16.64
C LYS A 282 -14.67 9.27 17.05
N ILE A 283 -13.73 9.01 16.16
CA ILE A 283 -12.53 8.20 16.47
C ILE A 283 -11.56 8.97 17.36
N ASN A 284 -11.52 10.31 17.20
CA ASN A 284 -10.66 11.17 18.01
C ASN A 284 -11.25 11.54 19.39
N ASP A 285 -12.57 11.46 19.56
CA ASP A 285 -13.25 11.74 20.84
C ASP A 285 -13.26 10.52 21.80
N GLU A 286 -12.93 9.32 21.31
CA GLU A 286 -12.87 8.08 22.12
C GLU A 286 -11.43 7.68 22.52
N THR A 287 -10.43 8.54 22.27
CA THR A 287 -9.03 8.36 22.70
C THR A 287 -8.60 9.41 23.67
#